data_938a788a66fb552c8cdf174ba22f81c1
#
_entry.id   938a788a66fb552c8cdf174ba22f81c1
#
_cell.length_a   1.000
_cell.length_b   1.000
_cell.length_c   1.000
_cell.angle_alpha   90.00
_cell.angle_beta   90.00
_cell.angle_gamma   90.00
#
_symmetry.space_group_name_H-M   'P 1'
#
loop_
_entity.id
_entity.type
_entity.pdbx_description
1 polymer ?
#
loop_
_entity_poly.entity_id
_entity_poly.type
_entity_poly.pdbx_seq_one_letter_code
_entity_poly.pdbx_strand_id
1 'polypeptide(L)' 'MRKTFRLEDLDCAHCAAKMEIAISKIEGVLEARIAFMTQKLTIEADEKDFDRIIKDAQKAIKKIEPDCRIVL' A
#
# COMPACT_ATOMS: atom_id res chain seq x y z
N MET A 1 9.21 11.56 -4.03
CA MET A 1 9.99 10.55 -3.31
C MET A 1 9.32 9.19 -3.40
N ARG A 2 10.10 8.14 -3.55
CA ARG A 2 9.59 6.78 -3.66
C ARG A 2 10.07 5.96 -2.47
N LYS A 3 9.17 5.29 -1.80
CA LYS A 3 9.50 4.40 -0.68
C LYS A 3 8.87 3.04 -0.88
N THR A 4 9.60 2.00 -0.46
CA THR A 4 9.14 0.62 -0.55
C THR A 4 8.95 0.07 0.86
N PHE A 5 7.79 -0.57 1.07
CA PHE A 5 7.44 -1.17 2.35
C PHE A 5 7.16 -2.64 2.15
N ARG A 6 7.45 -3.44 3.18
CA ARG A 6 7.12 -4.85 3.17
C ARG A 6 5.69 -5.04 3.66
N LEU A 7 5.00 -6.00 3.05
CA LEU A 7 3.66 -6.38 3.48
C LEU A 7 3.73 -7.74 4.16
N GLU A 8 2.87 -7.95 5.16
CA GLU A 8 2.73 -9.25 5.80
C GLU A 8 1.35 -9.82 5.52
N ASP A 9 1.30 -11.16 5.35
CA ASP A 9 0.05 -11.89 5.17
C ASP A 9 -0.77 -11.47 3.96
N LEU A 10 -0.10 -11.13 2.88
CA LEU A 10 -0.76 -10.86 1.60
C LEU A 10 -0.86 -12.19 0.84
N ASP A 11 -2.02 -12.82 0.93
CA ASP A 11 -2.22 -14.17 0.40
C ASP A 11 -3.02 -14.22 -0.90
N CYS A 12 -3.52 -13.10 -1.37
CA CYS A 12 -4.44 -13.06 -2.50
C CYS A 12 -3.96 -12.07 -3.56
N ALA A 13 -3.63 -12.58 -4.75
CA ALA A 13 -3.18 -11.73 -5.84
C ALA A 13 -4.27 -10.74 -6.29
N HIS A 14 -5.52 -11.19 -6.28
CA HIS A 14 -6.65 -10.33 -6.62
C HIS A 14 -6.82 -9.21 -5.61
N CYS A 15 -6.60 -9.53 -4.33
CA CYS A 15 -6.64 -8.54 -3.27
C CYS A 15 -5.52 -7.52 -3.43
N ALA A 16 -4.33 -7.97 -3.84
CA ALA A 16 -3.21 -7.07 -4.10
C ALA A 16 -3.56 -6.05 -5.17
N ALA A 17 -4.23 -6.48 -6.24
CA ALA A 17 -4.65 -5.57 -7.30
C ALA A 17 -5.65 -4.53 -6.78
N LYS A 18 -6.60 -4.96 -5.95
CA LYS A 18 -7.57 -4.04 -5.35
C LYS A 18 -6.91 -3.05 -4.42
N MET A 19 -5.96 -3.51 -3.62
CA MET A 19 -5.21 -2.65 -2.71
C MET A 19 -4.42 -1.59 -3.48
N GLU A 20 -3.78 -1.99 -4.56
CA GLU A 20 -3.02 -1.07 -5.38
C GLU A 20 -3.90 0.04 -5.93
N ILE A 21 -5.08 -0.32 -6.42
CA ILE A 21 -6.04 0.68 -6.93
C ILE A 21 -6.50 1.60 -5.80
N ALA A 22 -6.84 1.03 -4.64
CA ALA A 22 -7.32 1.82 -3.52
C ALA A 22 -6.25 2.80 -3.02
N ILE A 23 -5.01 2.35 -2.91
CA ILE A 23 -3.92 3.21 -2.45
C ILE A 23 -3.61 4.30 -3.46
N SER A 24 -3.69 3.98 -4.75
CA SER A 24 -3.42 4.96 -5.80
C SER A 24 -4.44 6.11 -5.81
N LYS A 25 -5.60 5.90 -5.19
CA LYS A 25 -6.63 6.94 -5.10
C LYS A 25 -6.47 7.84 -3.87
N ILE A 26 -5.55 7.52 -2.98
CA ILE A 26 -5.30 8.36 -1.81
C ILE A 26 -4.72 9.70 -2.26
N GLU A 27 -5.25 10.79 -1.71
CA GLU A 27 -4.75 12.11 -2.05
C GLU A 27 -3.28 12.25 -1.70
N GLY A 28 -2.51 12.72 -2.67
CA GLY A 28 -1.07 12.89 -2.51
C GLY A 28 -0.24 11.75 -3.08
N VAL A 29 -0.87 10.60 -3.39
CA VAL A 29 -0.17 9.47 -3.99
C VAL A 29 -0.04 9.72 -5.49
N LEU A 30 1.20 9.75 -5.97
CA LEU A 30 1.49 9.90 -7.40
C LEU A 30 1.48 8.55 -8.11
N GLU A 31 1.97 7.51 -7.43
CA GLU A 31 1.96 6.16 -7.97
C GLU A 31 2.00 5.17 -6.82
N ALA A 32 1.30 4.05 -6.98
CA ALA A 32 1.33 2.96 -6.01
C ALA A 32 1.42 1.65 -6.76
N ARG A 33 2.31 0.77 -6.29
CA ARG A 33 2.50 -0.54 -6.88
C ARG A 33 2.66 -1.58 -5.79
N ILE A 34 2.06 -2.74 -6.01
CA ILE A 34 2.22 -3.88 -5.11
C ILE A 34 2.77 -5.05 -5.91
N ALA A 35 3.92 -5.55 -5.47
CA ALA A 35 4.52 -6.76 -6.03
C ALA A 35 4.08 -7.93 -5.16
N PHE A 36 3.12 -8.70 -5.65
CA PHE A 36 2.55 -9.82 -4.90
C PHE A 36 3.60 -10.88 -4.54
N MET A 37 4.44 -11.23 -5.49
CA MET A 37 5.42 -12.30 -5.30
C MET A 37 6.44 -11.98 -4.22
N THR A 38 6.84 -10.72 -4.10
CA THR A 38 7.81 -10.30 -3.10
C THR A 38 7.14 -9.64 -1.89
N GLN A 39 5.84 -9.46 -1.95
CA GLN A 39 5.04 -8.83 -0.90
C GLN A 39 5.58 -7.46 -0.50
N LYS A 40 5.75 -6.61 -1.50
CA LYS A 40 6.24 -5.24 -1.29
C LYS A 40 5.32 -4.22 -1.89
N LEU A 41 5.16 -3.12 -1.18
CA LEU A 41 4.36 -1.98 -1.61
C LEU A 41 5.31 -0.81 -1.86
N THR A 42 5.25 -0.24 -3.07
CA THR A 42 6.03 0.94 -3.42
C THR A 42 5.07 2.10 -3.64
N ILE A 43 5.34 3.21 -2.95
CA ILE A 43 4.53 4.42 -3.06
C ILE A 43 5.43 5.57 -3.48
N GLU A 44 4.98 6.35 -4.47
CA GLU A 44 5.64 7.59 -4.84
C GLU A 44 4.73 8.74 -4.44
N ALA A 45 5.26 9.67 -3.64
CA ALA A 45 4.54 10.83 -3.13
C ALA A 45 5.52 11.85 -2.57
N ASP A 46 5.01 13.02 -2.17
CA ASP A 46 5.82 14.00 -1.49
C ASP A 46 6.22 13.48 -0.11
N GLU A 47 7.48 13.70 0.27
CA GLU A 47 8.01 13.21 1.54
C GLU A 47 7.15 13.63 2.74
N LYS A 48 6.68 14.86 2.73
CA LYS A 48 5.89 15.42 3.84
C LYS A 48 4.53 14.73 4.01
N ASP A 49 4.04 14.06 2.97
CA ASP A 49 2.71 13.42 3.00
C ASP A 49 2.76 11.95 3.38
N PHE A 50 3.96 11.36 3.47
CA PHE A 50 4.08 9.93 3.70
C PHE A 50 3.42 9.45 4.98
N ASP A 51 3.57 10.18 6.09
CA ASP A 51 2.98 9.75 7.37
C ASP A 51 1.46 9.58 7.24
N ARG A 52 0.79 10.55 6.61
CA ARG A 52 -0.65 10.47 6.39
C ARG A 52 -1.01 9.38 5.40
N ILE A 53 -0.26 9.31 4.30
CA ILE A 53 -0.51 8.33 3.25
C ILE A 53 -0.37 6.91 3.77
N ILE A 54 0.65 6.64 4.59
CA ILE A 54 0.85 5.30 5.16
C ILE A 54 -0.32 4.90 6.05
N LYS A 55 -0.83 5.83 6.86
CA LYS A 55 -2.00 5.54 7.69
C LYS A 55 -3.22 5.22 6.84
N ASP A 56 -3.46 6.01 5.80
CA ASP A 56 -4.59 5.80 4.92
C ASP A 56 -4.44 4.50 4.12
N ALA A 57 -3.21 4.20 3.68
CA ALA A 57 -2.93 2.95 2.97
C ALA A 57 -3.16 1.74 3.87
N GLN A 58 -2.76 1.82 5.13
CA GLN A 58 -2.98 0.74 6.08
C GLN A 58 -4.47 0.48 6.27
N LYS A 59 -5.27 1.54 6.37
CA LYS A 59 -6.73 1.39 6.46
C LYS A 59 -7.33 0.76 5.22
N ALA A 60 -6.86 1.18 4.05
CA ALA A 60 -7.36 0.63 2.78
C ALA A 60 -7.03 -0.85 2.66
N ILE A 61 -5.81 -1.23 3.05
CA ILE A 61 -5.38 -2.62 3.01
C ILE A 61 -6.23 -3.47 3.95
N LYS A 62 -6.47 -2.99 5.17
CA LYS A 62 -7.25 -3.75 6.16
C LYS A 62 -8.71 -3.90 5.78
N LYS A 63 -9.25 -3.00 5.00
CA LYS A 63 -10.62 -3.15 4.50
C LYS A 63 -10.75 -4.29 3.50
N ILE A 64 -9.70 -4.52 2.73
CA ILE A 64 -9.71 -5.54 1.67
C ILE A 64 -9.26 -6.88 2.25
N GLU A 65 -8.21 -6.87 3.06
CA GLU A 65 -7.62 -8.06 3.64
C GLU A 65 -7.28 -7.75 5.10
N PRO A 66 -8.15 -8.09 6.05
CA PRO A 66 -7.96 -7.71 7.46
C PRO A 66 -6.64 -8.19 8.08
N ASP A 67 -6.12 -9.33 7.61
CA ASP A 67 -4.90 -9.90 8.14
C ASP A 67 -3.63 -9.31 7.52
N CYS A 68 -3.76 -8.61 6.42
CA CYS A 68 -2.62 -8.01 5.73
C CYS A 68 -2.27 -6.66 6.35
N ARG A 69 -0.97 -6.38 6.44
CA ARG A 69 -0.54 -5.09 6.99
C ARG A 69 0.79 -4.65 6.40
N ILE A 70 1.03 -3.35 6.47
CA ILE A 70 2.31 -2.76 6.09
C ILE A 70 3.25 -2.87 7.29
N VAL A 71 4.45 -3.39 7.05
CA VAL A 71 5.49 -3.45 8.08
C VAL A 71 6.27 -2.15 8.05
N LEU A 72 6.29 -1.45 9.17
CA LEU A 72 6.97 -0.15 9.27
C LEU A 72 8.32 -0.27 9.97
#